data_f99642343880fb1b40480792b993bd14
#
_entry.id   f99642343880fb1b40480792b993bd14
#
_cell.length_a   1.000
_cell.length_b   1.000
_cell.length_c   1.000
_cell.angle_alpha   90.00
_cell.angle_beta   90.00
_cell.angle_gamma   90.00
#
_symmetry.space_group_name_H-M   'P 1'
#
loop_
_entity.id
_entity.type
_entity.pdbx_description
1 polymer ?
#
loop_
_entity_poly.entity_id
_entity_poly.type
_entity_poly.pdbx_seq_one_letter_code
_entity_poly.pdbx_strand_id
1 'polypeptide(L)'
;MKFLHSMVRVKDLDASLKFFCDALGLIENKRRDYPDGKFTLVYLGAPENPEAEIELTFNYDAENYGTARNFGHLAFEVDDIYAACERLQNAGVLINRPPRDGRMAF
;
A
#
# COMPACT_ATOMS: atom_id res chain seq x y z
N MET A 1 -19.17 15.27 4.94
CA MET A 1 -18.10 14.77 4.05
C MET A 1 -17.34 13.67 4.76
N LYS A 2 -17.07 12.57 4.08
CA LYS A 2 -16.34 11.43 4.66
C LYS A 2 -15.21 11.05 3.70
N PHE A 3 -14.00 10.88 4.24
CA PHE A 3 -12.89 10.33 3.47
C PHE A 3 -13.20 8.85 3.13
N LEU A 4 -13.02 8.46 1.87
CA LEU A 4 -13.28 7.09 1.43
C LEU A 4 -11.97 6.31 1.24
N HIS A 5 -11.10 6.79 0.37
CA HIS A 5 -9.84 6.08 0.09
C HIS A 5 -8.84 6.96 -0.66
N SER A 6 -7.59 6.54 -0.63
CA SER A 6 -6.58 7.00 -1.59
C SER A 6 -6.38 5.91 -2.65
N MET A 7 -6.33 6.31 -3.92
CA MET A 7 -6.16 5.36 -5.02
C MET A 7 -4.70 5.34 -5.48
N VAL A 8 -4.18 4.15 -5.73
CA VAL A 8 -2.85 3.92 -6.26
C VAL A 8 -2.95 2.93 -7.43
N ARG A 9 -2.42 3.31 -8.58
CA ARG A 9 -2.31 2.39 -9.72
C ARG A 9 -1.09 1.49 -9.52
N VAL A 10 -1.27 0.21 -9.74
CA VAL A 10 -0.21 -0.79 -9.58
C VAL A 10 -0.04 -1.57 -10.87
N LYS A 11 1.21 -1.85 -11.22
CA LYS A 11 1.56 -2.61 -12.42
C LYS A 11 1.46 -4.12 -12.18
N ASP A 12 1.79 -4.57 -10.98
CA ASP A 12 1.82 -5.97 -10.56
C ASP A 12 1.01 -6.11 -9.27
N LEU A 13 -0.20 -6.65 -9.40
CA LEU A 13 -1.11 -6.77 -8.28
C LEU A 13 -0.57 -7.72 -7.21
N ASP A 14 -0.02 -8.88 -7.61
CA ASP A 14 0.49 -9.86 -6.65
C ASP A 14 1.67 -9.31 -5.84
N ALA A 15 2.61 -8.64 -6.49
CA ALA A 15 3.73 -8.00 -5.80
C ALA A 15 3.26 -6.88 -4.86
N SER A 16 2.25 -6.11 -5.29
CA SER A 16 1.68 -5.04 -4.46
C SER A 16 0.98 -5.60 -3.22
N LEU A 17 0.23 -6.70 -3.37
CA LEU A 17 -0.43 -7.35 -2.23
C LEU A 17 0.59 -7.96 -1.27
N LYS A 18 1.68 -8.51 -1.76
CA LYS A 18 2.78 -8.97 -0.91
C LYS A 18 3.33 -7.83 -0.05
N PHE A 19 3.52 -6.66 -0.65
CA PHE A 19 4.01 -5.50 0.09
C PHE A 19 2.97 -4.99 1.10
N PHE A 20 1.78 -4.67 0.64
CA PHE A 20 0.76 -4.05 1.51
C PHE A 20 0.19 -5.00 2.55
N CYS A 21 -0.06 -6.26 2.21
CA CYS A 21 -0.69 -7.22 3.11
C CYS A 21 0.35 -8.02 3.90
N ASP A 22 1.29 -8.70 3.22
CA ASP A 22 2.23 -9.58 3.91
C ASP A 22 3.28 -8.80 4.70
N ALA A 23 3.87 -7.75 4.12
CA ALA A 23 4.91 -6.96 4.78
C ALA A 23 4.33 -5.91 5.73
N LEU A 24 3.41 -5.06 5.26
CA LEU A 24 2.83 -3.99 6.09
C LEU A 24 1.73 -4.46 7.03
N GLY A 25 1.05 -5.56 6.71
CA GLY A 25 -0.02 -6.11 7.56
C GLY A 25 -1.39 -5.49 7.31
N LEU A 26 -1.61 -4.87 6.15
CA LEU A 26 -2.95 -4.43 5.78
C LEU A 26 -3.84 -5.63 5.45
N ILE A 27 -5.14 -5.43 5.55
CA ILE A 27 -6.15 -6.46 5.30
C ILE A 27 -6.92 -6.08 4.04
N GLU A 28 -7.16 -7.06 3.18
CA GLU A 28 -8.05 -6.89 2.03
C GLU A 28 -9.49 -6.83 2.51
N ASN A 29 -10.13 -5.66 2.39
CA ASN A 29 -11.51 -5.45 2.79
C ASN A 29 -12.49 -5.95 1.72
N LYS A 30 -12.19 -5.67 0.45
CA LYS A 30 -13.02 -6.10 -0.68
C LYS A 30 -12.20 -6.06 -1.97
N ARG A 31 -12.69 -6.80 -2.96
CA ARG A 31 -12.11 -6.86 -4.30
C ARG A 31 -13.24 -6.87 -5.33
N ARG A 32 -13.03 -6.20 -6.44
CA ARG A 32 -13.96 -6.24 -7.57
C ARG A 32 -13.21 -6.32 -8.88
N ASP A 33 -13.62 -7.28 -9.72
CA ASP A 33 -13.14 -7.42 -11.08
C ASP A 33 -14.11 -6.77 -12.04
N TYR A 34 -13.57 -6.01 -13.00
CA TYR A 34 -14.34 -5.36 -14.06
C TYR A 34 -13.77 -5.82 -15.40
N PRO A 35 -14.14 -7.03 -15.86
CA PRO A 35 -13.56 -7.59 -17.10
C PRO A 35 -13.86 -6.75 -18.34
N ASP A 36 -15.01 -6.14 -18.43
CA ASP A 36 -15.37 -5.26 -19.56
C ASP A 36 -14.51 -3.98 -19.56
N GLY A 37 -14.20 -3.44 -18.38
CA GLY A 37 -13.33 -2.29 -18.22
C GLY A 37 -11.85 -2.66 -18.18
N LYS A 38 -11.53 -3.95 -18.11
CA LYS A 38 -10.18 -4.50 -18.04
C LYS A 38 -9.38 -3.97 -16.83
N PHE A 39 -10.01 -4.01 -15.66
CA PHE A 39 -9.31 -3.64 -14.44
C PHE A 39 -9.89 -4.39 -13.22
N THR A 40 -9.08 -4.46 -12.17
CA THR A 40 -9.47 -4.97 -10.84
C THR A 40 -9.19 -3.89 -9.81
N LEU A 41 -10.11 -3.73 -8.87
CA LEU A 41 -9.95 -2.87 -7.70
C LEU A 41 -9.81 -3.73 -6.45
N VAL A 42 -8.80 -3.42 -5.63
CA VAL A 42 -8.59 -4.07 -4.34
C VAL A 42 -8.51 -2.99 -3.26
N TYR A 43 -9.36 -3.09 -2.25
CA TYR A 43 -9.42 -2.13 -1.15
C TYR A 43 -8.78 -2.72 0.08
N LEU A 44 -7.76 -2.03 0.60
CA LEU A 44 -6.97 -2.47 1.74
C LEU A 44 -7.15 -1.50 2.90
N GLY A 45 -7.19 -2.02 4.12
CA GLY A 45 -7.29 -1.22 5.33
C GLY A 45 -6.35 -1.72 6.42
N ALA A 46 -5.95 -0.81 7.32
CA ALA A 46 -5.20 -1.20 8.51
C ALA A 46 -6.15 -1.84 9.53
N PRO A 47 -5.69 -2.86 10.30
CA PRO A 47 -6.55 -3.52 11.29
C PRO A 47 -7.17 -2.58 12.33
N GLU A 48 -6.45 -1.53 12.74
CA GLU A 48 -6.91 -0.58 13.75
C GLU A 48 -7.87 0.49 13.22
N ASN A 49 -7.85 0.75 11.91
CA ASN A 49 -8.77 1.70 11.28
C ASN A 49 -9.11 1.26 9.84
N PRO A 50 -9.84 0.15 9.70
CA PRO A 50 -10.09 -0.48 8.39
C PRO A 50 -10.88 0.40 7.42
N GLU A 51 -11.55 1.44 7.90
CA GLU A 51 -12.34 2.37 7.09
C GLU A 51 -11.47 3.37 6.30
N ALA A 52 -10.21 3.57 6.68
CA ALA A 52 -9.27 4.41 5.92
C ALA A 52 -8.59 3.58 4.84
N GLU A 53 -9.27 3.43 3.71
CA GLU A 53 -8.86 2.47 2.69
C GLU A 53 -7.83 3.02 1.70
N ILE A 54 -6.95 2.14 1.24
CA ILE A 54 -6.16 2.32 0.03
C ILE A 54 -6.82 1.48 -1.06
N GLU A 55 -7.16 2.11 -2.18
CA GLU A 55 -7.67 1.41 -3.36
C GLU A 55 -6.52 1.15 -4.33
N LEU A 56 -6.17 -0.12 -4.52
CA LEU A 56 -5.25 -0.51 -5.57
C LEU A 56 -6.04 -0.69 -6.86
N THR A 57 -5.63 0.01 -7.91
CA THR A 57 -6.19 -0.16 -9.24
C THR A 57 -5.19 -0.90 -10.12
N PHE A 58 -5.56 -2.10 -10.55
CA PHE A 58 -4.78 -2.91 -11.46
C PHE A 58 -5.46 -2.94 -12.82
N ASN A 59 -4.85 -2.26 -13.81
CA ASN A 59 -5.30 -2.30 -15.20
C ASN A 59 -4.67 -3.49 -15.91
N TYR A 60 -5.49 -4.27 -16.63
CA TYR A 60 -5.02 -5.49 -17.31
C TYR A 60 -4.05 -5.19 -18.46
N ASP A 61 -4.25 -4.05 -19.12
CA ASP A 61 -3.28 -3.57 -20.10
C ASP A 61 -2.08 -2.99 -19.35
N ALA A 62 -0.94 -3.69 -19.40
CA ALA A 62 0.25 -3.33 -18.65
C ALA A 62 0.73 -1.93 -19.02
N GLU A 63 0.87 -1.07 -18.00
CA GLU A 63 1.39 0.28 -18.12
C GLU A 63 2.61 0.44 -17.24
N ASN A 64 3.62 1.14 -17.74
CA ASN A 64 4.77 1.51 -16.93
C ASN A 64 4.54 2.92 -16.38
N TYR A 65 4.23 3.01 -15.08
CA TYR A 65 3.96 4.29 -14.43
C TYR A 65 5.22 5.12 -14.18
N GLY A 66 6.40 4.53 -14.33
CA GLY A 66 7.67 5.23 -14.22
C GLY A 66 7.91 5.84 -12.85
N THR A 67 8.50 7.05 -12.85
CA THR A 67 8.81 7.83 -11.65
C THR A 67 7.94 9.07 -11.55
N ALA A 68 6.68 8.98 -11.95
CA ALA A 68 5.74 10.10 -11.89
C ALA A 68 5.63 10.68 -10.47
N ARG A 69 5.66 12.00 -10.36
CA ARG A 69 5.69 12.72 -9.08
C ARG A 69 4.33 13.15 -8.56
N ASN A 70 3.26 12.78 -9.24
CA ASN A 70 1.91 13.14 -8.86
C ASN A 70 1.37 12.38 -7.65
N PHE A 71 2.07 11.35 -7.19
CA PHE A 71 1.81 10.67 -5.94
C PHE A 71 2.82 11.13 -4.88
N GLY A 72 2.33 11.57 -3.72
CA GLY A 72 3.17 12.01 -2.61
C GLY A 72 3.65 10.84 -1.75
N HIS A 73 2.86 10.47 -0.76
CA HIS A 73 3.17 9.36 0.14
C HIS A 73 1.91 8.89 0.88
N LEU A 74 2.03 7.73 1.50
CA LEU A 74 1.08 7.23 2.49
C LEU A 74 1.81 7.18 3.82
N ALA A 75 1.16 7.67 4.88
CA ALA A 75 1.73 7.66 6.22
C ALA A 75 0.95 6.70 7.12
N PHE A 76 1.68 5.94 7.90
CA PHE A 76 1.14 4.98 8.87
C PHE A 76 1.79 5.22 10.23
N GLU A 77 0.98 5.24 11.27
CA GLU A 77 1.48 5.21 12.64
C GLU A 77 1.65 3.76 13.08
N VAL A 78 2.75 3.48 13.74
CA VAL A 78 3.06 2.15 14.31
C VAL A 78 3.45 2.29 15.76
N ASP A 79 3.21 1.26 16.56
CA ASP A 79 3.54 1.26 18.00
C ASP A 79 5.06 1.28 18.22
N ASP A 80 5.82 0.54 17.43
CA ASP A 80 7.27 0.44 17.51
C ASP A 80 7.87 0.53 16.10
N ILE A 81 8.46 1.69 15.80
CA ILE A 81 9.05 1.94 14.47
C ILE A 81 10.24 1.04 14.17
N TYR A 82 11.01 0.65 15.20
CA TYR A 82 12.17 -0.21 15.01
C TYR A 82 11.75 -1.63 14.65
N ALA A 83 10.77 -2.18 15.36
CA ALA A 83 10.21 -3.50 15.07
C ALA A 83 9.52 -3.54 13.71
N ALA A 84 8.79 -2.48 13.33
CA ALA A 84 8.15 -2.38 12.03
C ALA A 84 9.19 -2.36 10.90
N CYS A 85 10.25 -1.58 11.02
CA CYS A 85 11.33 -1.53 10.03
C CYS A 85 12.06 -2.86 9.90
N GLU A 86 12.34 -3.53 11.00
CA GLU A 86 12.97 -4.86 10.99
C GLU A 86 12.10 -5.87 10.24
N ARG A 87 10.80 -5.90 10.52
CA ARG A 87 9.85 -6.78 9.83
C ARG A 87 9.84 -6.51 8.33
N LEU A 88 9.81 -5.25 7.93
CA LEU A 88 9.80 -4.86 6.51
C LEU A 88 11.10 -5.27 5.81
N GLN A 89 12.24 -5.05 6.45
CA GLN A 89 13.54 -5.47 5.91
C GLN A 89 13.63 -6.98 5.75
N ASN A 90 13.12 -7.75 6.72
CA ASN A 90 13.06 -9.21 6.63
C ASN A 90 12.15 -9.68 5.49
N ALA A 91 11.16 -8.86 5.11
CA ALA A 91 10.29 -9.12 3.96
C ALA A 91 10.89 -8.61 2.63
N GLY A 92 12.14 -8.13 2.63
CA GLY A 92 12.81 -7.67 1.42
C GLY A 92 12.53 -6.21 1.05
N VAL A 93 11.94 -5.43 1.93
CA VAL A 93 11.64 -4.01 1.67
C VAL A 93 12.87 -3.17 1.97
N LEU A 94 13.23 -2.29 1.04
CA LEU A 94 14.31 -1.31 1.25
C LEU A 94 13.79 -0.16 2.10
N ILE A 95 14.47 0.12 3.21
CA ILE A 95 14.23 1.31 4.02
C ILE A 95 15.22 2.39 3.60
N ASN A 96 14.74 3.42 2.95
CA ASN A 96 15.58 4.52 2.44
C ASN A 96 16.10 5.41 3.57
N ARG A 97 15.24 5.70 4.55
CA ARG A 97 15.63 6.45 5.73
C ARG A 97 15.34 5.60 6.97
N PRO A 98 16.38 5.17 7.69
CA PRO A 98 16.22 4.26 8.84
C PRO A 98 15.45 4.90 9.99
N PRO A 99 14.89 4.08 10.89
CA PRO A 99 14.13 4.59 12.03
C PRO A 99 15.03 5.36 13.00
N ARG A 100 14.47 6.40 13.59
CA ARG A 100 15.10 7.23 14.63
C ARG A 100 14.02 7.68 15.59
N ASP A 101 14.41 7.93 16.84
CA ASP A 101 13.45 8.37 17.86
C ASP A 101 12.75 9.66 17.44
N GLY A 102 11.41 9.65 17.48
CA GLY A 102 10.58 10.80 17.16
C GLY A 102 10.61 11.23 15.69
N ARG A 103 11.04 10.36 14.78
CA ARG A 103 11.13 10.66 13.34
C ARG A 103 10.49 9.55 12.51
N MET A 104 10.04 9.92 11.31
CA MET A 104 9.52 8.95 10.34
C MET A 104 10.67 8.17 9.70
N ALA A 105 10.40 6.89 9.40
CA ALA A 105 11.21 6.08 8.48
C ALA A 105 10.51 6.02 7.12
N PHE A 106 11.27 5.88 6.02
CA PHE A 106 10.70 5.66 4.69
C PHE A 106 11.70 5.06 3.69
#